data_8aee541559724f912a48bccfc38e90ac
#
_entry.id   8aee541559724f912a48bccfc38e90ac
#
_cell.length_a   1.000
_cell.length_b   1.000
_cell.length_c   1.000
_cell.angle_alpha   90.00
_cell.angle_beta   90.00
_cell.angle_gamma   90.00
#
_symmetry.space_group_name_H-M   'P 1'
#
loop_
_entity.id
_entity.type
_entity.pdbx_description
1 polymer ?
#
loop_
_entity_poly.entity_id
_entity_poly.type
_entity_poly.pdbx_seq_one_letter_code
_entity_poly.pdbx_strand_id
1 'polypeptide(L)'
;MERKITIEEEELYQEDYQIRMLKINHPEGLLEIGGRGMNGKSYYDYNVSGKISAKAMYERGKIGNGDIKEFLVQFRSVLRTVEKYLLNIHCILLDPEYIFYEEDHFYFCYYPPARQDIWEAFHELTEYLVRQADYQDPECVRIVFLLHKATMEENYSLDKIISECLRNLEEEPDRNLRKETLEEVMNEPMEQRMAYDTRITEQEMGSSILKETENLWTPVKRFLNRHKKSKWGDWDGLYIEEEEL
;
A
#
# COMPACT_ATOMS: atom_id res chain seq x y z
N MET A 1 -26.33 -11.85 14.83
CA MET A 1 -25.64 -11.35 16.05
C MET A 1 -24.95 -10.07 15.63
N GLU A 2 -25.27 -8.95 16.28
CA GLU A 2 -24.69 -7.65 15.95
C GLU A 2 -23.25 -7.60 16.45
N ARG A 3 -22.29 -7.31 15.55
CA ARG A 3 -20.86 -7.18 15.89
C ARG A 3 -20.44 -5.72 15.75
N LYS A 4 -19.81 -5.21 16.80
CA LYS A 4 -19.32 -3.82 16.84
C LYS A 4 -17.85 -3.80 17.21
N ILE A 5 -17.13 -2.80 16.72
CA ILE A 5 -15.84 -2.38 17.25
C ILE A 5 -16.03 -1.06 17.98
N THR A 6 -15.27 -0.83 19.03
CA THR A 6 -15.34 0.38 19.84
C THR A 6 -13.95 0.99 19.95
N ILE A 7 -13.84 2.29 19.62
CA ILE A 7 -12.64 3.09 19.88
C ILE A 7 -12.91 3.94 21.11
N GLU A 8 -12.03 3.85 22.10
CA GLU A 8 -12.10 4.60 23.36
C GLU A 8 -11.18 5.82 23.29
N GLU A 9 -11.64 6.97 23.79
CA GLU A 9 -10.89 8.22 23.88
C GLU A 9 -10.98 8.79 25.30
N GLU A 10 -9.87 9.29 25.80
CA GLU A 10 -9.75 9.88 27.15
C GLU A 10 -10.30 11.32 27.24
N GLU A 11 -11.17 11.70 26.34
CA GLU A 11 -11.84 13.02 26.31
C GLU A 11 -13.35 12.88 26.51
N LEU A 12 -13.98 13.96 27.00
CA LEU A 12 -15.44 14.00 27.16
C LEU A 12 -16.13 13.97 25.80
N TYR A 13 -17.10 13.06 25.65
CA TYR A 13 -17.89 12.96 24.43
C TYR A 13 -18.66 14.25 24.14
N GLN A 14 -18.45 14.76 22.94
CA GLN A 14 -19.21 15.87 22.38
C GLN A 14 -19.72 15.45 21.00
N GLU A 15 -21.03 15.52 20.80
CA GLU A 15 -21.61 15.26 19.49
C GLU A 15 -21.45 16.51 18.62
N ASP A 16 -20.37 16.50 17.80
CA ASP A 16 -20.06 17.58 16.89
C ASP A 16 -20.87 17.49 15.57
N TYR A 17 -20.61 18.45 14.68
CA TYR A 17 -21.18 18.48 13.33
C TYR A 17 -20.90 17.20 12.56
N GLN A 18 -19.67 16.67 12.60
CA GLN A 18 -19.25 15.51 11.83
C GLN A 18 -20.04 14.26 12.22
N ILE A 19 -20.16 14.01 13.51
CA ILE A 19 -20.94 12.86 14.04
C ILE A 19 -22.41 12.97 13.62
N ARG A 20 -23.00 14.16 13.69
CA ARG A 20 -24.38 14.38 13.25
C ARG A 20 -24.55 14.14 11.75
N MET A 21 -23.62 14.61 10.94
CA MET A 21 -23.62 14.40 9.50
C MET A 21 -23.55 12.92 9.15
N LEU A 22 -22.67 12.16 9.80
CA LEU A 22 -22.54 10.72 9.59
C LEU A 22 -23.83 9.96 9.97
N LYS A 23 -24.43 10.29 11.12
CA LYS A 23 -25.65 9.63 11.61
C LYS A 23 -26.89 9.90 10.74
N ILE A 24 -26.99 11.11 10.17
CA ILE A 24 -28.17 11.50 9.39
C ILE A 24 -28.08 11.03 7.94
N ASN A 25 -26.89 11.13 7.34
CA ASN A 25 -26.73 10.93 5.89
C ASN A 25 -26.23 9.54 5.51
N HIS A 26 -25.68 8.77 6.46
CA HIS A 26 -25.09 7.44 6.20
C HIS A 26 -24.25 7.43 4.92
N PRO A 27 -23.12 8.21 4.85
CA PRO A 27 -22.33 8.35 3.63
C PRO A 27 -21.82 6.99 3.15
N GLU A 28 -22.00 6.72 1.88
CA GLU A 28 -21.56 5.47 1.24
C GLU A 28 -20.04 5.25 1.42
N GLY A 29 -19.66 4.01 1.73
CA GLY A 29 -18.28 3.60 1.97
C GLY A 29 -17.76 3.95 3.38
N LEU A 30 -18.55 4.60 4.23
CA LEU A 30 -18.23 4.80 5.65
C LEU A 30 -19.04 3.87 6.53
N LEU A 31 -18.45 3.39 7.63
CA LEU A 31 -19.17 2.62 8.64
C LEU A 31 -20.13 3.50 9.44
N GLU A 32 -21.27 2.93 9.80
CA GLU A 32 -22.19 3.59 10.74
C GLU A 32 -21.53 3.80 12.10
N ILE A 33 -21.57 5.03 12.59
CA ILE A 33 -20.95 5.44 13.84
C ILE A 33 -22.00 5.71 14.92
N GLY A 34 -21.78 5.15 16.12
CA GLY A 34 -22.43 5.54 17.36
C GLY A 34 -21.44 6.20 18.29
N GLY A 35 -21.83 7.32 18.92
CA GLY A 35 -20.97 7.94 19.93
C GLY A 35 -21.68 8.00 21.27
N ARG A 36 -20.96 7.75 22.37
CA ARG A 36 -21.46 7.85 23.75
C ARG A 36 -20.37 8.28 24.70
N GLY A 37 -20.75 9.01 25.74
CA GLY A 37 -19.85 9.36 26.85
C GLY A 37 -20.18 8.52 28.09
N MET A 38 -19.14 8.04 28.78
CA MET A 38 -19.29 7.33 30.04
C MET A 38 -18.03 7.48 30.91
N ASN A 39 -18.19 7.80 32.17
CA ASN A 39 -17.07 7.91 33.14
C ASN A 39 -15.94 8.87 32.71
N GLY A 40 -16.30 9.98 32.05
CA GLY A 40 -15.32 10.97 31.59
C GLY A 40 -14.60 10.62 30.30
N LYS A 41 -14.96 9.51 29.65
CA LYS A 41 -14.39 9.03 28.39
C LYS A 41 -15.44 9.03 27.28
N SER A 42 -14.96 9.07 26.04
CA SER A 42 -15.78 8.89 24.84
C SER A 42 -15.60 7.49 24.26
N TYR A 43 -16.68 6.96 23.73
CA TYR A 43 -16.70 5.67 23.04
C TYR A 43 -17.35 5.85 21.68
N TYR A 44 -16.64 5.42 20.63
CA TYR A 44 -17.10 5.46 19.24
C TYR A 44 -17.31 4.02 18.77
N ASP A 45 -18.59 3.65 18.62
CA ASP A 45 -19.00 2.29 18.25
C ASP A 45 -19.29 2.24 16.75
N TYR A 46 -18.71 1.26 16.04
CA TYR A 46 -18.94 1.04 14.61
C TYR A 46 -19.58 -0.32 14.39
N ASN A 47 -20.63 -0.36 13.58
CA ASN A 47 -21.28 -1.60 13.19
C ASN A 47 -20.47 -2.31 12.10
N VAL A 48 -19.91 -3.48 12.44
CA VAL A 48 -19.12 -4.32 11.54
C VAL A 48 -19.73 -5.71 11.33
N SER A 49 -21.06 -5.81 11.55
CA SER A 49 -21.81 -7.06 11.33
C SER A 49 -21.72 -7.46 9.86
N GLY A 50 -21.39 -8.72 9.59
CA GLY A 50 -21.20 -9.24 8.22
C GLY A 50 -19.83 -8.92 7.60
N LYS A 51 -19.09 -7.96 8.13
CA LYS A 51 -17.85 -7.44 7.54
C LYS A 51 -16.60 -8.12 8.10
N ILE A 52 -15.57 -8.24 7.28
CA ILE A 52 -14.24 -8.70 7.68
C ILE A 52 -13.24 -7.55 7.54
N SER A 53 -12.30 -7.38 8.48
CA SER A 53 -11.26 -6.36 8.33
C SER A 53 -10.27 -6.75 7.23
N ALA A 54 -9.73 -5.77 6.51
CA ALA A 54 -8.72 -5.98 5.48
C ALA A 54 -7.48 -6.72 6.04
N LYS A 55 -7.10 -6.43 7.28
CA LYS A 55 -6.05 -7.15 7.97
C LYS A 55 -6.36 -8.65 8.07
N ALA A 56 -7.54 -9.02 8.57
CA ALA A 56 -7.93 -10.42 8.73
C ALA A 56 -8.14 -11.14 7.38
N MET A 57 -8.61 -10.42 6.36
CA MET A 57 -8.82 -10.94 5.01
C MET A 57 -7.48 -11.34 4.37
N TYR A 58 -6.46 -10.52 4.52
CA TYR A 58 -5.15 -10.75 3.89
C TYR A 58 -4.10 -11.39 4.81
N GLU A 59 -4.43 -11.74 6.05
CA GLU A 59 -3.54 -12.55 6.91
C GLU A 59 -3.25 -13.93 6.29
N ARG A 60 -4.22 -14.52 5.61
CA ARG A 60 -4.14 -15.86 5.02
C ARG A 60 -4.11 -15.87 3.50
N GLY A 61 -4.45 -14.75 2.90
CA GLY A 61 -4.51 -14.55 1.46
C GLY A 61 -3.42 -13.60 0.98
N LYS A 62 -3.38 -13.39 -0.32
CA LYS A 62 -2.54 -12.40 -0.97
C LYS A 62 -3.43 -11.41 -1.71
N ILE A 63 -2.99 -10.16 -1.75
CA ILE A 63 -3.68 -9.10 -2.48
C ILE A 63 -3.33 -9.25 -3.96
N GLY A 64 -4.35 -9.44 -4.79
CA GLY A 64 -4.21 -9.46 -6.25
C GLY A 64 -4.42 -8.09 -6.88
N ASN A 65 -4.15 -8.00 -8.19
CA ASN A 65 -4.36 -6.80 -8.98
C ASN A 65 -5.82 -6.31 -8.93
N GLY A 66 -6.79 -7.23 -8.99
CA GLY A 66 -8.21 -6.92 -8.90
C GLY A 66 -8.58 -6.24 -7.59
N ASP A 67 -8.09 -6.77 -6.46
CA ASP A 67 -8.37 -6.23 -5.13
C ASP A 67 -7.86 -4.80 -4.98
N ILE A 68 -6.64 -4.53 -5.50
CA ILE A 68 -6.04 -3.19 -5.43
C ILE A 68 -6.84 -2.20 -6.28
N LYS A 69 -7.25 -2.60 -7.50
CA LYS A 69 -8.06 -1.77 -8.37
C LYS A 69 -9.36 -1.39 -7.70
N GLU A 70 -10.06 -2.38 -7.16
CA GLU A 70 -11.34 -2.19 -6.48
C GLU A 70 -11.17 -1.28 -5.25
N PHE A 71 -10.18 -1.54 -4.42
CA PHE A 71 -9.85 -0.70 -3.28
C PHE A 71 -9.62 0.77 -3.68
N LEU A 72 -8.78 1.02 -4.69
CA LEU A 72 -8.45 2.39 -5.14
C LEU A 72 -9.67 3.13 -5.69
N VAL A 73 -10.53 2.45 -6.47
CA VAL A 73 -11.76 3.04 -7.01
C VAL A 73 -12.69 3.45 -5.88
N GLN A 74 -12.90 2.55 -4.91
CA GLN A 74 -13.82 2.79 -3.80
C GLN A 74 -13.26 3.82 -2.82
N PHE A 75 -11.97 3.77 -2.50
CA PHE A 75 -11.32 4.77 -1.65
C PHE A 75 -11.42 6.17 -2.25
N ARG A 76 -11.19 6.32 -3.56
CA ARG A 76 -11.40 7.60 -4.23
C ARG A 76 -12.85 8.10 -4.13
N SER A 77 -13.82 7.20 -4.22
CA SER A 77 -15.23 7.54 -4.03
C SER A 77 -15.51 8.04 -2.62
N VAL A 78 -14.93 7.38 -1.60
CA VAL A 78 -15.05 7.77 -0.20
C VAL A 78 -14.43 9.15 0.05
N LEU A 79 -13.24 9.45 -0.50
CA LEU A 79 -12.62 10.77 -0.39
C LEU A 79 -13.56 11.87 -0.92
N ARG A 80 -14.15 11.67 -2.11
CA ARG A 80 -15.11 12.62 -2.70
C ARG A 80 -16.39 12.74 -1.87
N THR A 81 -16.85 11.65 -1.29
CA THR A 81 -18.03 11.65 -0.41
C THR A 81 -17.75 12.44 0.86
N VAL A 82 -16.59 12.26 1.49
CA VAL A 82 -16.17 13.00 2.67
C VAL A 82 -16.08 14.51 2.37
N GLU A 83 -15.46 14.89 1.26
CA GLU A 83 -15.40 16.29 0.80
C GLU A 83 -16.79 16.89 0.53
N LYS A 84 -17.66 16.14 -0.14
CA LYS A 84 -19.05 16.55 -0.44
C LYS A 84 -19.85 16.90 0.83
N TYR A 85 -19.63 16.16 1.90
CA TYR A 85 -20.30 16.40 3.20
C TYR A 85 -19.52 17.38 4.10
N LEU A 86 -18.45 18.02 3.59
CA LEU A 86 -17.59 18.94 4.33
C LEU A 86 -16.98 18.29 5.58
N LEU A 87 -16.73 17.01 5.51
CA LEU A 87 -16.05 16.23 6.54
C LEU A 87 -14.52 16.30 6.36
N ASN A 88 -13.78 16.06 7.42
CA ASN A 88 -12.32 16.11 7.39
C ASN A 88 -11.72 14.78 6.91
N ILE A 89 -10.98 14.79 5.79
CA ILE A 89 -10.34 13.59 5.24
C ILE A 89 -9.33 12.95 6.21
N HIS A 90 -8.71 13.73 7.10
CA HIS A 90 -7.77 13.25 8.11
C HIS A 90 -8.40 12.36 9.18
N CYS A 91 -9.75 12.31 9.24
CA CYS A 91 -10.49 11.46 10.15
C CYS A 91 -10.79 10.06 9.59
N ILE A 92 -10.41 9.77 8.33
CA ILE A 92 -10.55 8.42 7.74
C ILE A 92 -9.40 7.55 8.25
N LEU A 93 -9.68 6.48 8.98
CA LEU A 93 -8.66 5.55 9.43
C LEU A 93 -8.23 4.63 8.30
N LEU A 94 -6.93 4.62 7.98
CA LEU A 94 -6.33 3.83 6.89
C LEU A 94 -5.53 2.62 7.38
N ASP A 95 -5.48 2.36 8.69
CA ASP A 95 -4.94 1.11 9.20
C ASP A 95 -5.84 -0.05 8.74
N PRO A 96 -5.28 -1.15 8.19
CA PRO A 96 -6.02 -2.32 7.71
C PRO A 96 -6.95 -2.97 8.75
N GLU A 97 -6.77 -2.71 10.04
CA GLU A 97 -7.70 -3.15 11.10
C GLU A 97 -9.03 -2.38 11.09
N TYR A 98 -9.03 -1.15 10.58
CA TYR A 98 -10.20 -0.26 10.53
C TYR A 98 -10.80 -0.11 9.13
N ILE A 99 -10.28 -0.83 8.15
CA ILE A 99 -10.87 -0.98 6.81
C ILE A 99 -11.59 -2.32 6.75
N PHE A 100 -12.86 -2.30 6.40
CA PHE A 100 -13.70 -3.50 6.39
C PHE A 100 -14.20 -3.82 4.98
N TYR A 101 -14.51 -5.09 4.72
CA TYR A 101 -14.96 -5.58 3.44
C TYR A 101 -16.19 -6.48 3.61
N GLU A 102 -17.20 -6.31 2.75
CA GLU A 102 -18.40 -7.12 2.66
C GLU A 102 -18.99 -7.00 1.24
N GLU A 103 -19.28 -8.12 0.60
CA GLU A 103 -19.98 -8.19 -0.70
C GLU A 103 -19.39 -7.23 -1.77
N ASP A 104 -18.09 -7.33 -2.03
CA ASP A 104 -17.35 -6.51 -2.99
C ASP A 104 -17.30 -4.99 -2.65
N HIS A 105 -17.52 -4.63 -1.39
CA HIS A 105 -17.47 -3.24 -0.93
C HIS A 105 -16.53 -3.06 0.25
N PHE A 106 -15.70 -2.02 0.17
CA PHE A 106 -14.87 -1.54 1.26
C PHE A 106 -15.61 -0.49 2.09
N TYR A 107 -15.48 -0.58 3.40
CA TYR A 107 -16.05 0.35 4.38
C TYR A 107 -14.93 0.87 5.27
N PHE A 108 -14.88 2.18 5.45
CA PHE A 108 -13.86 2.85 6.23
C PHE A 108 -14.41 3.36 7.55
N CYS A 109 -13.64 3.24 8.63
CA CYS A 109 -13.91 3.91 9.87
C CYS A 109 -13.60 5.40 9.71
N TYR A 110 -14.59 6.25 9.98
CA TYR A 110 -14.39 7.68 10.11
C TYR A 110 -14.36 8.03 11.60
N TYR A 111 -13.20 8.47 12.09
CA TYR A 111 -12.99 8.73 13.52
C TYR A 111 -12.76 10.23 13.76
N PRO A 112 -13.79 10.99 14.19
CA PRO A 112 -13.71 12.46 14.32
C PRO A 112 -12.55 12.98 15.19
N PRO A 113 -12.16 12.30 16.30
CA PRO A 113 -11.00 12.73 17.09
C PRO A 113 -9.62 12.44 16.46
N ALA A 114 -9.57 11.74 15.32
CA ALA A 114 -8.28 11.43 14.69
C ALA A 114 -7.48 12.70 14.39
N ARG A 115 -6.19 12.63 14.69
CA ARG A 115 -5.21 13.71 14.45
C ARG A 115 -4.07 13.25 13.56
N GLN A 116 -4.35 12.23 12.73
CA GLN A 116 -3.36 11.69 11.80
C GLN A 116 -3.21 12.58 10.57
N ASP A 117 -2.06 12.48 9.93
CA ASP A 117 -1.90 12.96 8.57
C ASP A 117 -2.37 11.90 7.58
N ILE A 118 -3.36 12.22 6.73
CA ILE A 118 -3.91 11.27 5.77
C ILE A 118 -2.87 10.81 4.74
N TRP A 119 -1.91 11.66 4.40
CA TRP A 119 -0.84 11.32 3.44
C TRP A 119 0.14 10.32 4.06
N GLU A 120 0.54 10.53 5.32
CA GLU A 120 1.37 9.59 6.07
C GLU A 120 0.64 8.25 6.27
N ALA A 121 -0.62 8.29 6.71
CA ALA A 121 -1.44 7.09 6.87
C ALA A 121 -1.65 6.32 5.54
N PHE A 122 -1.79 7.05 4.42
CA PHE A 122 -1.90 6.41 3.10
C PHE A 122 -0.56 5.81 2.66
N HIS A 123 0.56 6.46 2.95
CA HIS A 123 1.89 5.88 2.72
C HIS A 123 2.08 4.57 3.50
N GLU A 124 1.76 4.55 4.79
CA GLU A 124 1.82 3.33 5.63
C GLU A 124 0.91 2.21 5.09
N LEU A 125 -0.28 2.57 4.60
CA LEU A 125 -1.17 1.63 3.94
C LEU A 125 -0.52 1.05 2.66
N THR A 126 0.16 1.88 1.85
CA THR A 126 0.86 1.37 0.65
C THR A 126 1.99 0.41 1.01
N GLU A 127 2.71 0.63 2.12
CA GLU A 127 3.67 -0.35 2.64
C GLU A 127 3.02 -1.69 3.01
N TYR A 128 1.84 -1.63 3.64
CA TYR A 128 1.08 -2.84 3.93
C TYR A 128 0.68 -3.57 2.65
N LEU A 129 0.16 -2.86 1.63
CA LEU A 129 -0.20 -3.43 0.34
C LEU A 129 1.00 -4.12 -0.31
N VAL A 130 2.19 -3.49 -0.31
CA VAL A 130 3.43 -4.10 -0.82
C VAL A 130 3.75 -5.40 -0.07
N ARG A 131 3.62 -5.45 1.26
CA ARG A 131 3.91 -6.65 2.05
C ARG A 131 2.94 -7.81 1.79
N GLN A 132 1.68 -7.51 1.48
CA GLN A 132 0.63 -8.50 1.27
C GLN A 132 0.40 -8.86 -0.20
N ALA A 133 1.03 -8.16 -1.14
CA ALA A 133 0.88 -8.37 -2.57
C ALA A 133 1.17 -9.81 -3.00
N ASP A 134 0.46 -10.27 -4.01
CA ASP A 134 0.80 -11.52 -4.69
C ASP A 134 1.99 -11.29 -5.63
N TYR A 135 3.15 -11.80 -5.25
CA TYR A 135 4.37 -11.68 -6.04
C TYR A 135 4.40 -12.59 -7.27
N GLN A 136 3.41 -13.46 -7.43
CA GLN A 136 3.24 -14.26 -8.64
C GLN A 136 2.45 -13.49 -9.71
N ASP A 137 1.74 -12.44 -9.33
CA ASP A 137 1.05 -11.51 -10.23
C ASP A 137 1.94 -10.30 -10.55
N PRO A 138 2.56 -10.22 -11.74
CA PRO A 138 3.44 -9.13 -12.13
C PRO A 138 2.74 -7.76 -12.15
N GLU A 139 1.46 -7.73 -12.49
CA GLU A 139 0.68 -6.49 -12.53
C GLU A 139 0.39 -5.99 -11.12
N CYS A 140 0.06 -6.89 -10.19
CA CYS A 140 -0.09 -6.56 -8.79
C CYS A 140 1.20 -5.91 -8.24
N VAL A 141 2.35 -6.55 -8.46
CA VAL A 141 3.64 -6.03 -8.00
C VAL A 141 3.95 -4.67 -8.62
N ARG A 142 3.70 -4.50 -9.91
CA ARG A 142 3.91 -3.24 -10.62
C ARG A 142 3.11 -2.10 -9.98
N ILE A 143 1.83 -2.33 -9.73
CA ILE A 143 0.92 -1.30 -9.19
C ILE A 143 1.25 -0.94 -7.76
N VAL A 144 1.45 -1.93 -6.86
CA VAL A 144 1.78 -1.61 -5.47
C VAL A 144 3.11 -0.88 -5.35
N PHE A 145 4.08 -1.21 -6.22
CA PHE A 145 5.36 -0.52 -6.27
C PHE A 145 5.21 0.93 -6.79
N LEU A 146 4.46 1.15 -7.86
CA LEU A 146 4.19 2.49 -8.38
C LEU A 146 3.46 3.34 -7.36
N LEU A 147 2.44 2.77 -6.72
CA LEU A 147 1.66 3.43 -5.67
C LEU A 147 2.56 3.84 -4.50
N HIS A 148 3.33 2.89 -3.97
CA HIS A 148 4.25 3.17 -2.86
C HIS A 148 5.31 4.21 -3.23
N LYS A 149 5.92 4.11 -4.42
CA LYS A 149 6.90 5.09 -4.89
C LYS A 149 6.29 6.49 -5.01
N ALA A 150 5.08 6.60 -5.54
CA ALA A 150 4.41 7.89 -5.71
C ALA A 150 4.09 8.56 -4.36
N THR A 151 3.84 7.79 -3.30
CA THR A 151 3.61 8.32 -1.94
C THR A 151 4.89 8.73 -1.22
N MET A 152 6.08 8.43 -1.76
CA MET A 152 7.37 8.91 -1.22
C MET A 152 7.71 10.34 -1.66
N GLU A 153 7.00 10.89 -2.65
CA GLU A 153 7.21 12.25 -3.11
C GLU A 153 6.59 13.24 -2.12
N GLU A 154 7.28 14.36 -1.86
CA GLU A 154 6.74 15.42 -1.02
C GLU A 154 5.54 16.09 -1.70
N ASN A 155 4.49 16.39 -0.92
CA ASN A 155 3.29 17.12 -1.38
C ASN A 155 2.51 16.45 -2.53
N TYR A 156 2.39 15.13 -2.52
CA TYR A 156 1.58 14.43 -3.51
C TYR A 156 0.06 14.66 -3.31
N SER A 157 -0.69 14.54 -4.40
CA SER A 157 -2.15 14.58 -4.38
C SER A 157 -2.72 13.16 -4.41
N LEU A 158 -3.52 12.78 -3.39
CA LEU A 158 -4.17 11.47 -3.32
C LEU A 158 -5.00 11.17 -4.58
N ASP A 159 -5.87 12.08 -5.01
CA ASP A 159 -6.71 11.87 -6.21
C ASP A 159 -5.87 11.71 -7.47
N LYS A 160 -4.76 12.47 -7.60
CA LYS A 160 -3.85 12.35 -8.75
C LYS A 160 -3.16 11.00 -8.79
N ILE A 161 -2.57 10.55 -7.67
CA ILE A 161 -1.88 9.26 -7.57
C ILE A 161 -2.85 8.11 -7.85
N ILE A 162 -4.01 8.11 -7.22
CA ILE A 162 -5.03 7.08 -7.41
C ILE A 162 -5.48 7.05 -8.88
N SER A 163 -5.75 8.22 -9.48
CA SER A 163 -6.17 8.31 -10.88
C SER A 163 -5.10 7.80 -11.84
N GLU A 164 -3.83 8.08 -11.57
CA GLU A 164 -2.70 7.61 -12.38
C GLU A 164 -2.50 6.11 -12.24
N CYS A 165 -2.59 5.56 -11.04
CA CYS A 165 -2.53 4.11 -10.81
C CYS A 165 -3.68 3.38 -11.51
N LEU A 166 -4.91 3.91 -11.44
CA LEU A 166 -6.06 3.31 -12.12
C LEU A 166 -5.91 3.34 -13.64
N ARG A 167 -5.42 4.46 -14.21
CA ARG A 167 -5.13 4.54 -15.64
C ARG A 167 -4.09 3.51 -16.09
N ASN A 168 -3.01 3.34 -15.32
CA ASN A 168 -1.98 2.34 -15.58
C ASN A 168 -2.49 0.89 -15.49
N LEU A 169 -3.61 0.65 -14.79
CA LEU A 169 -4.30 -0.64 -14.74
C LEU A 169 -5.21 -0.88 -15.95
N GLU A 170 -5.71 0.18 -16.59
CA GLU A 170 -6.61 0.11 -17.75
C GLU A 170 -5.83 0.04 -19.07
N GLU A 171 -4.66 0.66 -19.13
CA GLU A 171 -3.75 0.56 -20.27
C GLU A 171 -3.10 -0.83 -20.22
N GLU A 172 -3.63 -1.79 -21.00
CA GLU A 172 -2.93 -3.05 -21.25
C GLU A 172 -1.52 -2.72 -21.76
N PRO A 173 -0.46 -3.38 -21.23
CA PRO A 173 0.88 -3.19 -21.76
C PRO A 173 0.83 -3.58 -23.23
N ASP A 174 1.08 -2.60 -24.08
CA ASP A 174 1.07 -2.79 -25.55
C ASP A 174 2.02 -3.95 -25.90
N ARG A 175 1.44 -5.15 -26.08
CA ARG A 175 2.16 -6.37 -26.43
C ARG A 175 2.92 -6.21 -27.76
N ASN A 176 2.56 -5.19 -28.54
CA ASN A 176 3.19 -4.90 -29.82
C ASN A 176 4.54 -4.19 -29.63
N LEU A 177 4.68 -3.26 -28.68
CA LEU A 177 5.98 -2.61 -28.41
C LEU A 177 7.05 -3.60 -27.91
N ARG A 178 6.65 -4.63 -27.15
CA ARG A 178 7.59 -5.67 -26.69
C ARG A 178 8.00 -6.65 -27.78
N LYS A 179 7.15 -6.87 -28.79
CA LYS A 179 7.49 -7.70 -29.94
C LYS A 179 8.42 -6.96 -30.90
N GLU A 180 8.15 -5.67 -31.19
CA GLU A 180 9.00 -4.86 -32.05
C GLU A 180 10.41 -4.69 -31.48
N THR A 181 10.56 -4.39 -30.17
CA THR A 181 11.89 -4.32 -29.53
C THR A 181 12.62 -5.66 -29.48
N LEU A 182 11.92 -6.79 -29.32
CA LEU A 182 12.53 -8.11 -29.35
C LEU A 182 12.90 -8.55 -30.78
N GLU A 183 12.08 -8.20 -31.79
CA GLU A 183 12.37 -8.47 -33.18
C GLU A 183 13.48 -7.57 -33.72
N GLU A 184 13.57 -6.30 -33.31
CA GLU A 184 14.69 -5.41 -33.64
C GLU A 184 16.01 -5.90 -33.06
N VAL A 185 16.03 -6.34 -31.78
CA VAL A 185 17.23 -6.90 -31.14
C VAL A 185 17.66 -8.24 -31.73
N MET A 186 16.70 -9.06 -32.21
CA MET A 186 17.02 -10.35 -32.83
C MET A 186 17.42 -10.23 -34.29
N ASN A 187 17.07 -9.15 -34.98
CA ASN A 187 17.39 -8.92 -36.41
C ASN A 187 18.64 -8.09 -36.64
N GLU A 188 19.38 -7.65 -35.59
CA GLU A 188 20.67 -7.01 -35.77
C GLU A 188 21.70 -8.02 -36.34
N PRO A 189 22.41 -7.65 -37.41
CA PRO A 189 23.40 -8.53 -38.02
C PRO A 189 24.51 -8.91 -37.02
N MET A 190 24.88 -10.18 -37.03
CA MET A 190 25.87 -10.76 -36.10
C MET A 190 27.24 -10.03 -36.12
N GLU A 191 27.56 -9.30 -37.15
CA GLU A 191 28.78 -8.48 -37.29
C GLU A 191 28.79 -7.25 -36.36
N GLN A 192 27.65 -6.67 -36.03
CA GLN A 192 27.55 -5.55 -35.08
C GLN A 192 27.69 -6.01 -33.63
N ARG A 193 27.25 -7.22 -33.29
CA ARG A 193 27.43 -7.79 -31.93
C ARG A 193 28.88 -8.03 -31.55
N MET A 194 29.73 -8.43 -32.51
CA MET A 194 31.17 -8.61 -32.26
C MET A 194 31.95 -7.29 -32.12
N ALA A 195 31.45 -6.20 -32.69
CA ALA A 195 32.11 -4.89 -32.59
C ALA A 195 31.89 -4.22 -31.22
N TYR A 196 30.83 -4.57 -30.51
CA TYR A 196 30.58 -4.10 -29.12
C TYR A 196 31.41 -4.87 -28.11
N ASP A 197 31.64 -6.16 -28.32
CA ASP A 197 32.39 -7.01 -27.38
C ASP A 197 33.91 -6.72 -27.41
N THR A 198 34.45 -6.28 -28.57
CA THR A 198 35.87 -5.97 -28.73
C THR A 198 36.23 -4.57 -28.19
N ARG A 199 35.27 -3.63 -28.04
CA ARG A 199 35.51 -2.31 -27.44
C ARG A 199 35.55 -2.30 -25.93
N ILE A 200 35.01 -3.34 -25.29
CA ILE A 200 34.95 -3.45 -23.82
C ILE A 200 36.25 -4.02 -23.24
N THR A 201 37.06 -4.70 -24.06
CA THR A 201 38.29 -5.36 -23.61
C THR A 201 39.53 -4.47 -23.60
N GLU A 202 39.53 -3.25 -24.16
CA GLU A 202 40.69 -2.37 -24.21
C GLU A 202 40.72 -1.18 -23.25
N GLN A 203 39.66 -0.97 -22.44
CA GLN A 203 39.64 0.05 -21.38
C GLN A 203 39.12 -0.52 -20.09
N GLU A 204 39.94 -1.23 -19.33
CA GLU A 204 39.78 -1.21 -17.87
C GLU A 204 40.76 -2.14 -17.16
N MET A 205 41.93 -1.57 -16.89
CA MET A 205 42.58 -1.81 -15.60
C MET A 205 42.19 -0.62 -14.70
N GLY A 206 41.10 -0.76 -13.95
CA GLY A 206 40.66 0.24 -12.95
C GLY A 206 39.19 0.11 -12.56
N SER A 207 38.92 -0.56 -11.43
CA SER A 207 37.65 -0.61 -10.66
C SER A 207 36.43 -1.16 -11.40
N SER A 208 36.10 -2.41 -11.09
CA SER A 208 34.85 -3.07 -11.42
C SER A 208 33.68 -2.45 -10.67
N ILE A 209 33.00 -1.51 -11.28
CA ILE A 209 31.60 -1.22 -10.93
C ILE A 209 30.76 -2.10 -11.86
N LEU A 210 30.32 -3.24 -11.35
CA LEU A 210 29.30 -4.05 -11.98
C LEU A 210 28.05 -3.16 -12.13
N LYS A 211 27.78 -2.67 -13.33
CA LYS A 211 26.45 -2.21 -13.73
C LYS A 211 25.56 -3.45 -13.78
N GLU A 212 24.93 -3.78 -12.65
CA GLU A 212 23.77 -4.65 -12.68
C GLU A 212 22.75 -4.00 -13.62
N THR A 213 22.41 -4.73 -14.68
CA THR A 213 21.24 -4.41 -15.50
C THR A 213 20.07 -4.28 -14.53
N GLU A 214 19.51 -3.08 -14.41
CA GLU A 214 18.41 -2.79 -13.53
C GLU A 214 17.18 -3.60 -13.97
N ASN A 215 17.08 -4.79 -13.42
CA ASN A 215 15.88 -5.59 -13.50
C ASN A 215 14.81 -4.85 -12.70
N LEU A 216 13.60 -4.65 -13.24
CA LEU A 216 12.44 -4.01 -12.58
C LEU A 216 12.19 -4.54 -11.16
N TRP A 217 12.68 -5.73 -10.86
CA TRP A 217 12.58 -6.42 -9.57
C TRP A 217 13.65 -6.04 -8.54
N THR A 218 14.74 -5.42 -8.96
CA THR A 218 15.86 -5.08 -8.04
C THR A 218 15.45 -4.11 -6.95
N PRO A 219 14.70 -3.03 -7.22
CA PRO A 219 14.20 -2.11 -6.19
C PRO A 219 13.24 -2.81 -5.21
N VAL A 220 12.34 -3.66 -5.73
CA VAL A 220 11.36 -4.41 -4.91
C VAL A 220 12.08 -5.40 -3.98
N LYS A 221 13.07 -6.15 -4.48
CA LYS A 221 13.88 -7.06 -3.67
C LYS A 221 14.68 -6.32 -2.59
N ARG A 222 15.26 -5.14 -2.91
CA ARG A 222 15.98 -4.31 -1.93
C ARG A 222 15.05 -3.80 -0.84
N PHE A 223 13.85 -3.35 -1.20
CA PHE A 223 12.82 -2.92 -0.25
C PHE A 223 12.41 -4.05 0.68
N LEU A 224 12.05 -5.21 0.15
CA LEU A 224 11.65 -6.39 0.93
C LEU A 224 12.73 -6.89 1.87
N ASN A 225 14.01 -6.87 1.43
CA ASN A 225 15.13 -7.27 2.27
C ASN A 225 15.42 -6.25 3.39
N ARG A 226 15.16 -4.96 3.17
CA ARG A 226 15.34 -3.91 4.18
C ARG A 226 14.32 -4.02 5.31
N HIS A 227 13.10 -4.51 5.02
CA HIS A 227 12.01 -4.66 5.99
C HIS A 227 11.87 -6.07 6.57
N LYS A 228 12.74 -7.02 6.17
CA LYS A 228 12.87 -8.27 6.92
C LYS A 228 13.45 -7.92 8.30
N LYS A 229 12.61 -7.89 9.32
CA LYS A 229 13.08 -7.93 10.71
C LYS A 229 14.01 -9.12 10.82
N SER A 230 15.27 -8.88 11.20
CA SER A 230 16.21 -9.94 11.54
C SER A 230 15.53 -10.86 12.54
N LYS A 231 15.30 -12.12 12.17
CA LYS A 231 14.90 -13.14 13.11
C LYS A 231 16.00 -13.19 14.18
N TRP A 232 15.67 -12.90 15.41
CA TRP A 232 16.50 -13.23 16.54
C TRP A 232 16.72 -14.75 16.49
N GLY A 233 17.96 -15.18 16.20
CA GLY A 233 18.26 -16.61 16.24
C GLY A 233 19.36 -17.14 15.35
N ASP A 234 20.23 -16.32 14.73
CA ASP A 234 21.50 -16.82 14.19
C ASP A 234 22.64 -16.31 15.07
N TRP A 235 22.88 -17.02 16.14
CA TRP A 235 24.12 -16.99 16.91
C TRP A 235 25.07 -17.97 16.24
N ASP A 236 25.72 -17.60 15.19
CA ASP A 236 26.90 -18.32 14.68
C ASP A 236 28.14 -17.84 15.43
N GLY A 237 28.54 -18.67 16.38
CA GLY A 237 29.94 -18.89 16.71
C GLY A 237 30.71 -17.73 17.32
N LEU A 238 30.49 -17.44 18.62
CA LEU A 238 31.56 -16.93 19.47
C LEU A 238 32.49 -18.10 19.85
N TYR A 239 33.64 -18.23 19.19
CA TYR A 239 34.76 -19.03 19.70
C TYR A 239 35.34 -18.28 20.89
N ILE A 240 35.20 -18.87 22.06
CA ILE A 240 35.95 -18.49 23.26
C ILE A 240 37.26 -19.28 23.19
N GLU A 241 38.40 -18.61 22.94
CA GLU A 241 39.71 -19.17 23.19
C GLU A 241 39.92 -19.17 24.72
N GLU A 242 39.92 -20.36 25.31
CA GLU A 242 40.44 -20.55 26.65
C GLU A 242 41.97 -20.52 26.59
N GLU A 243 42.60 -19.46 27.12
CA GLU A 243 44.05 -19.50 27.49
C GLU A 243 44.18 -20.31 28.76
N GLU A 244 44.87 -21.46 28.67
CA GLU A 244 45.37 -22.21 29.83
C GLU A 244 46.55 -21.45 30.46
N LEU A 245 46.44 -21.26 31.77
CA LEU A 245 47.56 -21.00 32.69
C LEU A 245 47.88 -22.26 33.47
#